data_3841cfa398bfc306ebce5fa0e90c9609
#
_entry.id   3841cfa398bfc306ebce5fa0e90c9609
#
_cell.length_a   1.000
_cell.length_b   1.000
_cell.length_c   1.000
_cell.angle_alpha   90.00
_cell.angle_beta   90.00
_cell.angle_gamma   90.00
#
_symmetry.space_group_name_H-M   'P 1'
#
loop_
_entity.id
_entity.type
_entity.pdbx_description
1 polymer ?
#
loop_
_entity_poly.entity_id
_entity_poly.type
_entity_poly.pdbx_seq_one_letter_code
_entity_poly.pdbx_strand_id
1 'polypeptide(L)'
;IAKTEETKNLESAIWKATRKQGLFGCFEVTIGWFGKERVDYITYDTNGVWRCYEIKVSKADFHSKAKKTFIGHYNYFVLTNELYGEVKDEIPNHIGIYVGGNLIKRAKKQELSIDEQILKDSMIRSLYRESEKILKSEEPSIVESLQRQINYEKRMHKEYYRKYWDLVREVENKYGVGWNRXFSIETYY
;
A
#
# COMPACT_ATOMS: atom_id res chain seq x y z
N ILE A 1 4.22 -7.15 -2.11
CA ILE A 1 4.65 -6.16 -3.13
C ILE A 1 4.68 -4.79 -2.46
N ALA A 2 5.78 -4.07 -2.61
CA ALA A 2 5.91 -2.71 -2.06
C ALA A 2 4.97 -1.76 -2.81
N LYS A 3 4.36 -0.82 -2.08
CA LYS A 3 3.49 0.22 -2.69
C LYS A 3 4.32 1.15 -3.56
N THR A 4 3.77 1.52 -4.71
CA THR A 4 4.39 2.52 -5.58
C THR A 4 4.38 3.89 -4.91
N GLU A 5 5.23 4.79 -5.36
CA GLU A 5 5.30 6.16 -4.85
C GLU A 5 3.97 6.90 -5.11
N GLU A 6 3.35 6.65 -6.26
CA GLU A 6 2.03 7.22 -6.59
C GLU A 6 0.96 6.78 -5.60
N THR A 7 0.94 5.49 -5.22
CA THR A 7 0.00 4.98 -4.20
C THR A 7 0.20 5.70 -2.87
N LYS A 8 1.44 5.84 -2.42
CA LYS A 8 1.78 6.54 -1.17
C LYS A 8 1.33 8.02 -1.21
N ASN A 9 1.51 8.67 -2.35
CA ASN A 9 1.10 10.06 -2.54
C ASN A 9 -0.42 10.21 -2.44
N LEU A 10 -1.20 9.29 -3.05
CA LEU A 10 -2.66 9.29 -2.93
C LEU A 10 -3.12 9.00 -1.50
N GLU A 11 -2.46 8.06 -0.80
CA GLU A 11 -2.74 7.77 0.61
C GLU A 11 -2.53 9.03 1.47
N SER A 12 -1.39 9.69 1.31
CA SER A 12 -1.10 10.93 2.02
C SER A 12 -2.12 12.03 1.71
N ALA A 13 -2.48 12.17 0.43
CA ALA A 13 -3.43 13.19 -0.01
C ALA A 13 -4.83 12.97 0.58
N ILE A 14 -5.36 11.73 0.52
CA ILE A 14 -6.70 11.44 1.05
C ILE A 14 -6.72 11.54 2.57
N TRP A 15 -5.66 11.10 3.26
CA TRP A 15 -5.55 11.25 4.71
C TRP A 15 -5.60 12.74 5.11
N LYS A 16 -4.81 13.59 4.44
CA LYS A 16 -4.81 15.04 4.70
C LYS A 16 -6.17 15.67 4.44
N ALA A 17 -6.83 15.26 3.34
CA ALA A 17 -8.14 15.79 2.95
C ALA A 17 -9.27 15.40 3.91
N THR A 18 -9.13 14.26 4.59
CA THR A 18 -10.22 13.71 5.42
C THR A 18 -9.99 13.90 6.92
N ARG A 19 -8.75 14.14 7.37
CA ARG A 19 -8.46 14.25 8.81
C ARG A 19 -9.16 15.47 9.42
N LYS A 20 -9.91 15.24 10.48
CA LYS A 20 -10.55 16.28 11.28
C LYS A 20 -10.90 15.71 12.66
N GLN A 21 -11.15 16.58 13.63
CA GLN A 21 -11.56 16.16 14.95
C GLN A 21 -12.87 15.34 14.87
N GLY A 22 -12.93 14.23 15.58
CA GLY A 22 -14.09 13.34 15.60
C GLY A 22 -14.18 12.41 14.39
N LEU A 23 -13.12 12.36 13.56
CA LEU A 23 -13.05 11.40 12.46
C LEU A 23 -11.80 10.50 12.64
N PHE A 24 -12.02 9.22 12.64
CA PHE A 24 -10.98 8.19 12.83
C PHE A 24 -10.77 7.47 11.51
N GLY A 25 -9.53 7.33 11.07
CA GLY A 25 -9.21 6.68 9.80
C GLY A 25 -8.12 5.63 9.95
N CYS A 26 -8.21 4.56 9.16
CA CYS A 26 -7.20 3.51 9.15
C CYS A 26 -7.03 2.97 7.73
N PHE A 27 -5.78 2.75 7.34
CA PHE A 27 -5.43 2.14 6.05
C PHE A 27 -5.41 0.62 6.14
N GLU A 28 -5.68 -0.03 5.01
CA GLU A 28 -5.54 -1.48 4.81
C GLU A 28 -6.30 -2.30 5.87
N VAL A 29 -7.56 -1.95 6.08
CA VAL A 29 -8.41 -2.62 7.07
C VAL A 29 -9.00 -3.89 6.47
N THR A 30 -8.56 -5.05 6.98
CA THR A 30 -9.15 -6.35 6.64
C THR A 30 -10.47 -6.52 7.39
N ILE A 31 -11.54 -6.82 6.67
CA ILE A 31 -12.90 -6.89 7.20
C ILE A 31 -13.17 -8.30 7.77
N GLY A 32 -13.55 -8.34 9.04
CA GLY A 32 -13.81 -9.59 9.77
C GLY A 32 -12.52 -10.32 10.17
N TRP A 33 -12.70 -11.37 11.00
CA TRP A 33 -11.56 -12.12 11.54
C TRP A 33 -10.82 -12.96 10.48
N PHE A 34 -11.58 -13.54 9.57
CA PHE A 34 -11.04 -14.42 8.52
C PHE A 34 -11.36 -13.87 7.12
N GLY A 35 -11.64 -12.56 7.06
CA GLY A 35 -12.05 -11.91 5.82
C GLY A 35 -10.95 -11.87 4.76
N LYS A 36 -11.37 -12.04 3.52
CA LYS A 36 -10.51 -11.89 2.34
C LYS A 36 -10.63 -10.49 1.74
N GLU A 37 -11.55 -9.68 2.26
CA GLU A 37 -11.79 -8.32 1.78
C GLU A 37 -10.97 -7.33 2.59
N ARG A 38 -10.38 -6.38 1.90
CA ARG A 38 -9.59 -5.32 2.53
C ARG A 38 -9.97 -3.99 1.91
N VAL A 39 -10.26 -3.02 2.77
CA VAL A 39 -10.51 -1.62 2.36
C VAL A 39 -9.17 -0.90 2.37
N ASP A 40 -8.84 -0.19 1.30
CA ASP A 40 -7.55 0.53 1.22
C ASP A 40 -7.48 1.62 2.29
N TYR A 41 -8.56 2.40 2.47
CA TYR A 41 -8.67 3.39 3.54
C TYR A 41 -10.12 3.47 3.99
N ILE A 42 -10.38 3.43 5.30
CA ILE A 42 -11.72 3.54 5.85
C ILE A 42 -11.73 4.62 6.93
N THR A 43 -12.81 5.39 7.01
CA THR A 43 -13.01 6.34 8.10
C THR A 43 -14.37 6.14 8.78
N TYR A 44 -14.37 6.43 10.07
CA TYR A 44 -15.56 6.41 10.93
C TYR A 44 -15.61 7.74 11.68
N ASP A 45 -16.79 8.37 11.72
CA ASP A 45 -16.94 9.62 12.48
C ASP A 45 -17.87 9.44 13.69
N THR A 46 -17.82 10.40 14.60
CA THR A 46 -18.59 10.39 15.85
C THR A 46 -20.11 10.41 15.65
N ASN A 47 -20.60 10.64 14.43
CA ASN A 47 -22.00 10.53 14.08
C ASN A 47 -22.39 9.14 13.55
N GLY A 48 -21.47 8.17 13.65
CA GLY A 48 -21.71 6.80 13.21
C GLY A 48 -21.59 6.61 11.70
N VAL A 49 -20.93 7.52 10.99
CA VAL A 49 -20.86 7.45 9.51
C VAL A 49 -19.55 6.82 9.05
N TRP A 50 -19.68 5.76 8.28
CA TRP A 50 -18.57 5.01 7.67
C TRP A 50 -18.35 5.45 6.23
N ARG A 51 -17.09 5.68 5.86
CA ARG A 51 -16.70 5.99 4.48
C ARG A 51 -15.55 5.08 4.07
N CYS A 52 -15.69 4.45 2.90
CA CYS A 52 -14.65 3.58 2.33
C CYS A 52 -14.03 4.28 1.11
N TYR A 53 -12.72 4.14 0.98
CA TYR A 53 -11.95 4.75 -0.10
C TYR A 53 -11.09 3.67 -0.76
N GLU A 54 -11.27 3.51 -2.06
CA GLU A 54 -10.52 2.58 -2.90
C GLU A 54 -9.52 3.37 -3.73
N ILE A 55 -8.24 3.10 -3.55
CA ILE A 55 -7.14 3.88 -4.16
C ILE A 55 -6.69 3.17 -5.44
N LYS A 56 -6.69 3.86 -6.56
CA LYS A 56 -6.28 3.31 -7.86
C LYS A 56 -5.34 4.28 -8.56
N VAL A 57 -4.22 3.76 -9.09
CA VAL A 57 -3.19 4.56 -9.74
C VAL A 57 -3.07 4.25 -11.25
N SER A 58 -3.65 3.15 -11.73
CA SER A 58 -3.58 2.77 -13.14
C SER A 58 -4.88 2.14 -13.61
N LYS A 59 -5.11 2.16 -14.93
CA LYS A 59 -6.26 1.53 -15.58
C LYS A 59 -6.28 0.01 -15.34
N ALA A 60 -5.12 -0.64 -15.38
CA ALA A 60 -5.01 -2.07 -15.10
C ALA A 60 -5.45 -2.40 -13.67
N ASP A 61 -5.05 -1.56 -12.68
CA ASP A 61 -5.46 -1.72 -11.30
C ASP A 61 -6.96 -1.42 -11.12
N PHE A 62 -7.48 -0.39 -11.80
CA PHE A 62 -8.90 -0.04 -11.76
C PHE A 62 -9.78 -1.17 -12.29
N HIS A 63 -9.38 -1.83 -13.39
CA HIS A 63 -10.11 -2.95 -14.00
C HIS A 63 -9.73 -4.32 -13.43
N SER A 64 -8.85 -4.37 -12.43
CA SER A 64 -8.42 -5.63 -11.83
C SER A 64 -9.62 -6.41 -11.25
N LYS A 65 -9.52 -7.73 -11.24
CA LYS A 65 -10.54 -8.62 -10.67
C LYS A 65 -10.59 -8.55 -9.14
N ALA A 66 -9.65 -7.83 -8.51
CA ALA A 66 -9.66 -7.63 -7.07
C ALA A 66 -10.97 -6.95 -6.65
N LYS A 67 -11.60 -7.49 -5.63
CA LYS A 67 -12.90 -6.98 -5.14
C LYS A 67 -12.70 -5.56 -4.59
N LYS A 68 -13.48 -4.64 -5.09
CA LYS A 68 -13.56 -3.27 -4.57
C LYS A 68 -14.50 -3.31 -3.36
N THR A 69 -13.99 -2.98 -2.18
CA THR A 69 -14.74 -3.16 -0.93
C THR A 69 -15.48 -1.88 -0.54
N PHE A 70 -16.65 -1.68 -1.19
CA PHE A 70 -17.54 -0.53 -0.99
C PHE A 70 -18.67 -0.89 -0.02
N ILE A 71 -18.36 -0.93 1.27
CA ILE A 71 -19.26 -1.38 2.34
C ILE A 71 -19.71 -0.26 3.29
N GLY A 72 -19.21 0.96 3.07
CA GLY A 72 -19.53 2.12 3.90
C GLY A 72 -20.83 2.82 3.50
N HIS A 73 -21.29 3.74 4.36
CA HIS A 73 -22.39 4.65 4.03
C HIS A 73 -22.07 5.51 2.81
N TYR A 74 -20.78 5.86 2.63
CA TYR A 74 -20.30 6.62 1.48
C TYR A 74 -19.03 5.96 0.96
N ASN A 75 -18.99 5.71 -0.32
CA ASN A 75 -17.90 4.97 -0.95
C ASN A 75 -17.25 5.81 -2.04
N TYR A 76 -15.93 5.82 -2.09
CA TYR A 76 -15.18 6.71 -2.97
C TYR A 76 -14.06 5.98 -3.69
N PHE A 77 -13.80 6.36 -4.92
CA PHE A 77 -12.50 6.12 -5.54
C PHE A 77 -11.58 7.32 -5.24
N VAL A 78 -10.28 7.02 -5.05
CA VAL A 78 -9.22 8.02 -4.95
C VAL A 78 -8.26 7.74 -6.11
N LEU A 79 -8.17 8.67 -7.04
CA LEU A 79 -7.53 8.47 -8.33
C LEU A 79 -6.44 9.52 -8.57
N THR A 80 -5.50 9.19 -9.47
CA THR A 80 -4.62 10.21 -10.05
C THR A 80 -5.42 11.04 -11.06
N ASN A 81 -4.91 12.20 -11.42
CA ASN A 81 -5.54 13.07 -12.40
C ASN A 81 -5.65 12.39 -13.78
N GLU A 82 -4.59 11.69 -14.15
CA GLU A 82 -4.50 10.97 -15.42
C GLU A 82 -5.55 9.85 -15.48
N LEU A 83 -5.59 9.01 -14.45
CA LEU A 83 -6.54 7.89 -14.40
C LEU A 83 -7.98 8.39 -14.39
N TYR A 84 -8.27 9.46 -13.65
CA TYR A 84 -9.62 10.05 -13.62
C TYR A 84 -10.10 10.43 -15.03
N GLY A 85 -9.24 11.06 -15.83
CA GLY A 85 -9.54 11.40 -17.22
C GLY A 85 -9.96 10.20 -18.06
N GLU A 86 -9.38 9.01 -17.75
CA GLU A 86 -9.65 7.79 -18.51
C GLU A 86 -10.88 7.02 -18.06
N VAL A 87 -11.20 7.03 -16.74
CA VAL A 87 -12.21 6.12 -16.20
C VAL A 87 -13.46 6.82 -15.63
N LYS A 88 -13.54 8.13 -15.66
CA LYS A 88 -14.62 8.91 -15.03
C LYS A 88 -16.02 8.45 -15.44
N ASP A 89 -16.20 8.06 -16.70
CA ASP A 89 -17.50 7.67 -17.26
C ASP A 89 -17.89 6.22 -16.91
N GLU A 90 -16.95 5.46 -16.36
CA GLU A 90 -17.16 4.08 -15.92
C GLU A 90 -17.59 4.01 -14.44
N ILE A 91 -17.43 5.11 -13.68
CA ILE A 91 -17.66 5.11 -12.24
C ILE A 91 -19.15 5.28 -11.93
N PRO A 92 -19.76 4.31 -11.20
CA PRO A 92 -21.19 4.37 -10.88
C PRO A 92 -21.59 5.70 -10.21
N ASN A 93 -22.81 6.15 -10.48
CA ASN A 93 -23.31 7.46 -10.00
C ASN A 93 -23.33 7.58 -8.47
N HIS A 94 -23.46 6.47 -7.75
CA HIS A 94 -23.51 6.48 -6.28
C HIS A 94 -22.13 6.51 -5.63
N ILE A 95 -21.06 6.22 -6.38
CA ILE A 95 -19.68 6.23 -5.88
C ILE A 95 -19.10 7.65 -6.08
N GLY A 96 -18.52 8.19 -5.02
CA GLY A 96 -17.86 9.49 -5.07
C GLY A 96 -16.43 9.38 -5.63
N ILE A 97 -15.83 10.53 -5.91
CA ILE A 97 -14.51 10.58 -6.54
C ILE A 97 -13.66 11.66 -5.86
N TYR A 98 -12.49 11.28 -5.42
CA TYR A 98 -11.39 12.17 -5.09
C TYR A 98 -10.32 12.04 -6.18
N VAL A 99 -9.80 13.17 -6.61
CA VAL A 99 -8.61 13.20 -7.48
C VAL A 99 -7.48 13.81 -6.63
N GLY A 100 -6.50 13.00 -6.32
CA GLY A 100 -5.54 13.35 -5.27
C GLY A 100 -6.30 13.56 -3.96
N GLY A 101 -6.19 14.74 -3.37
CA GLY A 101 -6.91 15.12 -2.17
C GLY A 101 -8.19 15.94 -2.42
N ASN A 102 -8.56 16.19 -3.67
CA ASN A 102 -9.68 17.07 -4.03
C ASN A 102 -10.96 16.28 -4.29
N LEU A 103 -12.04 16.62 -3.61
CA LEU A 103 -13.35 16.00 -3.81
C LEU A 103 -13.95 16.51 -5.12
N ILE A 104 -14.06 15.64 -6.12
CA ILE A 104 -14.63 15.97 -7.45
C ILE A 104 -16.11 15.61 -7.52
N LYS A 105 -16.49 14.46 -6.96
CA LYS A 105 -17.90 14.00 -6.98
C LYS A 105 -18.26 13.46 -5.59
N ARG A 106 -19.35 13.94 -5.01
CA ARG A 106 -19.86 13.43 -3.73
C ARG A 106 -20.50 12.05 -3.92
N ALA A 107 -20.21 11.14 -3.01
CA ALA A 107 -20.88 9.84 -2.98
C ALA A 107 -22.34 10.04 -2.52
N LYS A 108 -23.23 9.16 -2.97
CA LYS A 108 -24.60 9.06 -2.44
C LYS A 108 -24.59 8.14 -1.23
N LYS A 109 -25.41 8.46 -0.23
CA LYS A 109 -25.55 7.62 0.97
C LYS A 109 -26.11 6.24 0.61
N GLN A 110 -25.56 5.21 1.21
CA GLN A 110 -25.99 3.82 1.05
C GLN A 110 -26.17 3.22 2.45
N GLU A 111 -26.87 2.12 2.53
CA GLU A 111 -26.93 1.32 3.74
C GLU A 111 -25.62 0.54 3.89
N LEU A 112 -25.21 0.28 5.11
CA LEU A 112 -24.05 -0.58 5.37
C LEU A 112 -24.35 -1.98 4.81
N SER A 113 -23.43 -2.53 4.06
CA SER A 113 -23.58 -3.88 3.51
C SER A 113 -23.08 -4.97 4.45
N ILE A 114 -22.65 -4.57 5.66
CA ILE A 114 -22.13 -5.46 6.69
C ILE A 114 -22.49 -4.89 8.07
N ASP A 115 -22.55 -5.76 9.06
CA ASP A 115 -22.82 -5.37 10.44
C ASP A 115 -21.77 -4.35 10.92
N GLU A 116 -22.24 -3.26 11.53
CA GLU A 116 -21.39 -2.18 12.03
C GLU A 116 -20.39 -2.67 13.08
N GLN A 117 -20.77 -3.64 13.91
CA GLN A 117 -19.86 -4.17 14.93
C GLN A 117 -18.66 -4.84 14.27
N ILE A 118 -18.85 -5.55 13.15
CA ILE A 118 -17.75 -6.14 12.40
C ILE A 118 -16.79 -5.05 11.89
N LEU A 119 -17.33 -3.91 11.43
CA LEU A 119 -16.50 -2.78 11.00
C LEU A 119 -15.69 -2.19 12.16
N LYS A 120 -16.33 -1.98 13.31
CA LYS A 120 -15.67 -1.47 14.51
C LYS A 120 -14.54 -2.39 14.97
N ASP A 121 -14.81 -3.68 15.06
CA ASP A 121 -13.81 -4.68 15.49
C ASP A 121 -12.64 -4.73 14.50
N SER A 122 -12.94 -4.67 13.20
CA SER A 122 -11.91 -4.68 12.15
C SER A 122 -11.02 -3.43 12.23
N MET A 123 -11.64 -2.27 12.46
CA MET A 123 -10.91 -1.01 12.59
C MET A 123 -10.05 -1.00 13.87
N ILE A 124 -10.62 -1.40 15.01
CA ILE A 124 -9.90 -1.48 16.29
C ILE A 124 -8.68 -2.38 16.15
N ARG A 125 -8.87 -3.59 15.59
CA ARG A 125 -7.78 -4.54 15.35
C ARG A 125 -6.68 -3.94 14.46
N SER A 126 -7.07 -3.24 13.40
CA SER A 126 -6.11 -2.62 12.47
C SER A 126 -5.36 -1.48 13.13
N LEU A 127 -6.05 -0.61 13.88
CA LEU A 127 -5.43 0.48 14.63
C LEU A 127 -4.47 -0.07 15.71
N TYR A 128 -4.87 -1.12 16.42
CA TYR A 128 -4.00 -1.78 17.40
C TYR A 128 -2.72 -2.29 16.73
N ARG A 129 -2.85 -2.97 15.58
CA ARG A 129 -1.70 -3.46 14.82
C ARG A 129 -0.74 -2.31 14.42
N GLU A 130 -1.28 -1.17 13.98
CA GLU A 130 -0.44 -0.02 13.63
C GLU A 130 0.23 0.59 14.86
N SER A 131 -0.49 0.70 15.99
CA SER A 131 0.09 1.13 17.27
C SER A 131 1.21 0.20 17.72
N GLU A 132 1.00 -1.11 17.59
CA GLU A 132 2.00 -2.12 17.96
C GLU A 132 3.27 -1.99 17.10
N LYS A 133 3.14 -1.68 15.81
CA LYS A 133 4.30 -1.43 14.93
C LYS A 133 5.12 -0.24 15.44
N ILE A 134 4.44 0.84 15.83
CA ILE A 134 5.10 2.05 16.36
C ILE A 134 5.84 1.70 17.66
N LEU A 135 5.17 1.06 18.60
CA LEU A 135 5.78 0.65 19.88
C LEU A 135 7.00 -0.23 19.64
N LYS A 136 6.89 -1.21 18.75
CA LYS A 136 8.02 -2.10 18.41
C LYS A 136 9.17 -1.34 17.74
N SER A 137 8.88 -0.34 16.93
CA SER A 137 9.93 0.45 16.27
C SER A 137 10.68 1.35 17.26
N GLU A 138 10.08 1.66 18.39
CA GLU A 138 10.69 2.46 19.45
C GLU A 138 11.39 1.59 20.51
N GLU A 139 11.23 0.26 20.47
CA GLU A 139 11.85 -0.68 21.42
C GLU A 139 13.34 -0.80 21.12
N PRO A 140 14.25 -0.36 22.02
CA PRO A 140 15.68 -0.37 21.73
C PRO A 140 16.23 -1.76 21.38
N SER A 141 15.77 -2.80 22.06
CA SER A 141 16.23 -4.18 21.82
C SER A 141 15.86 -4.67 20.41
N ILE A 142 14.69 -4.29 19.90
CA ILE A 142 14.25 -4.65 18.55
C ILE A 142 15.06 -3.87 17.51
N VAL A 143 15.25 -2.57 17.75
CA VAL A 143 16.04 -1.70 16.86
C VAL A 143 17.49 -2.23 16.76
N GLU A 144 18.11 -2.57 17.90
CA GLU A 144 19.46 -3.14 17.92
C GLU A 144 19.54 -4.48 17.20
N SER A 145 18.55 -5.35 17.39
CA SER A 145 18.46 -6.64 16.70
C SER A 145 18.39 -6.47 15.18
N LEU A 146 17.51 -5.58 14.72
CA LEU A 146 17.39 -5.27 13.30
C LEU A 146 18.68 -4.67 12.73
N GLN A 147 19.33 -3.78 13.51
CA GLN A 147 20.60 -3.19 13.10
C GLN A 147 21.71 -4.25 12.97
N ARG A 148 21.77 -5.21 13.91
CA ARG A 148 22.70 -6.34 13.83
C ARG A 148 22.43 -7.18 12.58
N GLN A 149 21.17 -7.45 12.26
CA GLN A 149 20.80 -8.21 11.06
C GLN A 149 21.20 -7.47 9.78
N ILE A 150 20.91 -6.17 9.70
CA ILE A 150 21.29 -5.33 8.55
C ILE A 150 22.83 -5.37 8.37
N ASN A 151 23.57 -5.24 9.45
CA ASN A 151 25.04 -5.24 9.40
C ASN A 151 25.58 -6.61 8.96
N TYR A 152 24.96 -7.70 9.42
CA TYR A 152 25.31 -9.06 8.99
C TYR A 152 25.07 -9.23 7.48
N GLU A 153 23.89 -8.84 6.98
CA GLU A 153 23.56 -8.94 5.54
C GLU A 153 24.51 -8.11 4.68
N LYS A 154 24.83 -6.88 5.10
CA LYS A 154 25.81 -6.02 4.41
C LYS A 154 27.18 -6.68 4.32
N ARG A 155 27.63 -7.32 5.41
CA ARG A 155 28.92 -8.02 5.46
C ARG A 155 28.90 -9.23 4.50
N MET A 156 27.84 -10.02 4.53
CA MET A 156 27.69 -11.18 3.64
C MET A 156 27.67 -10.74 2.17
N HIS A 157 26.91 -9.69 1.86
CA HIS A 157 26.84 -9.13 0.50
C HIS A 157 28.24 -8.71 0.01
N LYS A 158 29.00 -8.01 0.86
CA LYS A 158 30.36 -7.57 0.53
C LYS A 158 31.30 -8.77 0.29
N GLU A 159 31.15 -9.82 1.10
CA GLU A 159 31.93 -11.05 0.94
C GLU A 159 31.61 -11.78 -0.36
N TYR A 160 30.31 -11.93 -0.69
CA TYR A 160 29.88 -12.52 -1.96
C TYR A 160 30.38 -11.71 -3.15
N TYR A 161 30.27 -10.39 -3.07
CA TYR A 161 30.75 -9.49 -4.12
C TYR A 161 32.25 -9.65 -4.35
N ARG A 162 33.03 -9.75 -3.27
CA ARG A 162 34.48 -10.01 -3.36
C ARG A 162 34.75 -11.37 -4.03
N LYS A 163 34.09 -12.44 -3.57
CA LYS A 163 34.25 -13.79 -4.16
C LYS A 163 33.89 -13.80 -5.64
N TYR A 164 32.84 -13.11 -6.01
CA TYR A 164 32.43 -12.97 -7.41
C TYR A 164 33.54 -12.33 -8.26
N TRP A 165 34.09 -11.22 -7.80
CA TRP A 165 35.15 -10.55 -8.55
C TRP A 165 36.46 -11.33 -8.57
N ASP A 166 36.78 -12.06 -7.53
CA ASP A 166 37.94 -12.95 -7.50
C ASP A 166 37.78 -14.07 -8.54
N LEU A 167 36.59 -14.67 -8.61
CA LEU A 167 36.25 -15.69 -9.64
C LEU A 167 36.31 -15.10 -11.04
N VAL A 168 35.73 -13.92 -11.27
CA VAL A 168 35.80 -13.24 -12.57
C VAL A 168 37.27 -13.07 -12.98
N ARG A 169 38.13 -12.63 -12.07
CA ARG A 169 39.56 -12.41 -12.33
C ARG A 169 40.27 -13.73 -12.67
N GLU A 170 39.97 -14.83 -11.96
CA GLU A 170 40.51 -16.15 -12.27
C GLU A 170 40.12 -16.61 -13.69
N VAL A 171 38.85 -16.43 -14.05
CA VAL A 171 38.32 -16.80 -15.37
C VAL A 171 38.98 -15.94 -16.47
N GLU A 172 39.10 -14.64 -16.24
CA GLU A 172 39.76 -13.72 -17.20
C GLU A 172 41.25 -14.09 -17.40
N ASN A 173 41.93 -14.48 -16.35
CA ASN A 173 43.33 -14.94 -16.43
C ASN A 173 43.45 -16.23 -17.24
N LYS A 174 42.47 -17.14 -17.13
CA LYS A 174 42.49 -18.45 -17.79
C LYS A 174 42.02 -18.38 -19.24
N TYR A 175 41.02 -17.59 -19.55
CA TYR A 175 40.33 -17.59 -20.86
C TYR A 175 40.43 -16.26 -21.62
N GLY A 176 41.03 -15.26 -21.05
CA GLY A 176 41.16 -13.93 -21.61
C GLY A 176 39.99 -12.98 -21.26
N VAL A 177 40.27 -11.69 -21.39
CA VAL A 177 39.29 -10.63 -21.10
C VAL A 177 38.16 -10.67 -22.15
N GLY A 178 36.92 -10.59 -21.70
CA GLY A 178 35.76 -10.57 -22.58
C GLY A 178 35.12 -11.94 -22.81
N TRP A 179 35.53 -12.97 -22.04
CA TRP A 179 34.96 -14.31 -22.08
C TRP A 179 33.44 -14.34 -21.93
N ASN A 180 32.86 -13.32 -21.27
CA ASN A 180 31.43 -13.24 -20.92
C ASN A 180 30.59 -12.47 -21.95
N ARG A 181 31.20 -12.06 -23.08
CA ARG A 181 30.45 -11.32 -24.12
C ARG A 181 29.31 -12.13 -24.77
N UNK A 182 29.43 -13.15 -24.41
CA UNK A 182 28.47 -13.96 -24.91
C UNK A 182 27.34 -14.18 -24.06
N PHE A 183 27.52 -13.90 -23.07
CA PHE A 183 26.42 -14.05 -22.12
C PHE A 183 25.98 -12.64 -21.66
N SER A 184 25.10 -12.02 -22.44
CA SER A 184 24.41 -10.82 -21.94
C SER A 184 23.46 -11.24 -20.85
N ILE A 185 23.89 -11.14 -19.59
CA ILE A 185 22.98 -11.22 -18.48
C ILE A 185 22.22 -9.89 -18.46
N GLU A 186 20.96 -9.92 -18.89
CA GLU A 186 20.07 -8.80 -18.65
C GLU A 186 19.94 -8.63 -17.13
N THR A 187 20.54 -7.61 -16.60
CA THR A 187 20.42 -7.23 -15.20
C THR A 187 19.02 -6.67 -14.98
N TYR A 188 18.15 -7.49 -14.43
CA TYR A 188 16.88 -7.00 -13.89
C TYR A 188 17.14 -6.33 -12.54
N TYR A 189 16.98 -5.02 -12.50
CA TYR A 189 16.88 -4.24 -11.28
C TYR A 189 15.42 -4.06 -10.88
#